data_be1128e0961f21660024be3c1f8adc9f
#
_entry.id   be1128e0961f21660024be3c1f8adc9f
#
_cell.length_a   1.000
_cell.length_b   1.000
_cell.length_c   1.000
_cell.angle_alpha   90.00
_cell.angle_beta   90.00
_cell.angle_gamma   90.00
#
_symmetry.space_group_name_H-M   'P 1'
#
loop_
_entity.id
_entity.type
_entity.pdbx_description
1 polymer ?
#
loop_
_entity_poly.entity_id
_entity_poly.type
_entity_poly.pdbx_seq_one_letter_code
_entity_poly.pdbx_strand_id
1 'polypeptide(L)'
;MPKVQTITREAMRPLIEPYGLAEAAKAGGLLYVAGQTGIGEDHQLVAGGLRAQALQAFRNIRAIIELAGGDPEDLVHLTWHLADGPRSFMEDALDVTAAREEVFPGVVTGSTAVRVKALLTPELLIEIQAVAAL
;
A
#
# COMPACT_ATOMS: atom_id res chain seq x y z
N MET A 1 -14.95 16.74 17.70
CA MET A 1 -13.99 15.95 16.90
C MET A 1 -14.66 15.46 15.62
N PRO A 2 -14.03 15.62 14.47
CA PRO A 2 -14.58 15.07 13.24
C PRO A 2 -14.58 13.53 13.32
N LYS A 3 -15.58 12.92 12.70
CA LYS A 3 -15.70 11.45 12.65
C LYS A 3 -14.62 10.82 11.77
N VAL A 4 -14.12 11.58 10.80
CA VAL A 4 -13.06 11.14 9.89
C VAL A 4 -11.87 12.07 10.06
N GLN A 5 -10.70 11.49 10.18
CA GLN A 5 -9.45 12.21 10.29
C GLN A 5 -8.49 11.69 9.21
N THR A 6 -7.99 12.58 8.38
CA THR A 6 -7.06 12.22 7.32
C THR A 6 -5.62 12.26 7.80
N ILE A 7 -4.79 11.39 7.22
CA ILE A 7 -3.39 11.25 7.55
C ILE A 7 -2.60 11.16 6.25
N THR A 8 -1.56 11.98 6.13
CA THR A 8 -0.67 11.97 4.97
C THR A 8 0.74 12.29 5.44
N ARG A 9 1.71 11.49 5.01
CA ARG A 9 3.13 11.76 5.28
C ARG A 9 3.52 13.10 4.64
N GLU A 10 4.30 13.89 5.36
CA GLU A 10 4.67 15.24 4.94
C GLU A 10 5.24 15.31 3.52
N ALA A 11 6.14 14.39 3.19
CA ALA A 11 6.78 14.33 1.88
C ALA A 11 5.79 14.09 0.73
N MET A 12 4.64 13.46 1.01
CA MET A 12 3.66 13.09 -0.01
C MET A 12 2.55 14.14 -0.20
N ARG A 13 2.43 15.11 0.71
CA ARG A 13 1.39 16.14 0.62
C ARG A 13 1.37 16.90 -0.70
N PRO A 14 2.52 17.39 -1.23
CA PRO A 14 2.50 18.13 -2.49
C PRO A 14 2.02 17.30 -3.67
N LEU A 15 2.18 15.97 -3.60
CA LEU A 15 1.82 15.07 -4.71
C LEU A 15 0.32 14.79 -4.77
N ILE A 16 -0.37 14.73 -3.63
CA ILE A 16 -1.75 14.23 -3.58
C ILE A 16 -2.79 15.22 -3.04
N GLU A 17 -2.43 16.12 -2.14
CA GLU A 17 -3.38 17.09 -1.58
C GLU A 17 -4.07 17.98 -2.62
N PRO A 18 -3.37 18.43 -3.70
CA PRO A 18 -4.03 19.22 -4.75
C PRO A 18 -5.19 18.50 -5.44
N TYR A 19 -5.24 17.18 -5.36
CA TYR A 19 -6.32 16.37 -5.93
C TYR A 19 -7.40 16.00 -4.90
N GLY A 20 -7.34 16.57 -3.69
CA GLY A 20 -8.29 16.25 -2.63
C GLY A 20 -8.09 14.88 -2.00
N LEU A 21 -6.86 14.35 -2.07
CA LEU A 21 -6.52 13.00 -1.59
C LEU A 21 -5.70 13.05 -0.31
N ALA A 22 -5.83 11.99 0.48
CA ALA A 22 -4.97 11.71 1.63
C ALA A 22 -4.45 10.27 1.51
N GLU A 23 -3.36 9.96 2.19
CA GLU A 23 -2.82 8.61 2.19
C GLU A 23 -3.64 7.66 3.06
N ALA A 24 -4.33 8.16 4.05
CA ALA A 24 -5.21 7.34 4.88
C ALA A 24 -6.31 8.17 5.52
N ALA A 25 -7.38 7.49 5.91
CA ALA A 25 -8.46 8.06 6.70
C ALA A 25 -8.75 7.17 7.90
N LYS A 26 -8.88 7.79 9.06
CA LYS A 26 -9.17 7.15 10.33
C LYS A 26 -10.63 7.36 10.67
N ALA A 27 -11.36 6.30 10.94
CA ALA A 27 -12.76 6.35 11.33
C ALA A 27 -13.14 5.10 12.11
N GLY A 28 -13.88 5.26 13.22
CA GLY A 28 -14.44 4.15 13.97
C GLY A 28 -13.42 3.13 14.49
N GLY A 29 -12.21 3.57 14.87
CA GLY A 29 -11.16 2.67 15.34
C GLY A 29 -10.43 1.91 14.23
N LEU A 30 -10.68 2.26 12.97
CA LEU A 30 -10.02 1.68 11.83
C LEU A 30 -9.26 2.75 11.04
N LEU A 31 -8.15 2.33 10.45
CA LEU A 31 -7.38 3.14 9.51
C LEU A 31 -7.55 2.53 8.12
N TYR A 32 -8.08 3.32 7.20
CA TYR A 32 -8.23 2.94 5.80
C TYR A 32 -7.07 3.55 5.03
N VAL A 33 -6.11 2.71 4.63
CA VAL A 33 -4.93 3.16 3.89
C VAL A 33 -5.24 3.13 2.41
N ALA A 34 -5.12 4.28 1.75
CA ALA A 34 -5.33 4.41 0.31
C ALA A 34 -4.29 3.61 -0.45
N GLY A 35 -4.60 3.26 -1.69
CA GLY A 35 -3.71 2.48 -2.55
C GLY A 35 -2.30 3.03 -2.60
N GLN A 36 -1.33 2.18 -2.29
CA GLN A 36 0.09 2.49 -2.33
C GLN A 36 0.75 1.74 -3.48
N THR A 37 1.66 2.40 -4.14
CA THR A 37 2.44 1.85 -5.25
C THR A 37 3.92 1.86 -4.89
N GLY A 38 4.77 1.48 -5.83
CA GLY A 38 6.23 1.49 -5.63
C GLY A 38 6.87 2.88 -5.67
N ILE A 39 6.10 3.93 -5.36
CA ILE A 39 6.62 5.30 -5.34
C ILE A 39 7.07 5.66 -3.93
N GLY A 40 8.33 6.07 -3.80
CA GLY A 40 8.91 6.49 -2.53
C GLY A 40 8.64 7.96 -2.19
N GLU A 41 9.21 8.41 -1.07
CA GLU A 41 9.05 9.80 -0.62
C GLU A 41 9.76 10.81 -1.53
N ASP A 42 10.66 10.35 -2.38
CA ASP A 42 11.29 11.16 -3.44
C ASP A 42 10.37 11.38 -4.65
N HIS A 43 9.15 10.86 -4.62
CA HIS A 43 8.14 10.89 -5.68
C HIS A 43 8.55 10.09 -6.93
N GLN A 44 9.50 9.17 -6.79
CA GLN A 44 9.99 8.33 -7.89
C GLN A 44 9.57 6.88 -7.72
N LEU A 45 9.22 6.24 -8.84
CA LEU A 45 8.99 4.80 -8.86
C LEU A 45 10.33 4.08 -8.69
N VAL A 46 10.37 3.12 -7.77
CA VAL A 46 11.59 2.32 -7.55
C VAL A 46 11.89 1.43 -8.77
N ALA A 47 13.16 1.22 -9.03
CA ALA A 47 13.61 0.26 -10.03
C ALA A 47 13.57 -1.16 -9.46
N GLY A 48 13.47 -2.17 -10.34
CA GLY A 48 13.60 -3.57 -9.93
C GLY A 48 12.36 -4.43 -10.15
N GLY A 49 11.34 -3.90 -10.80
CA GLY A 49 10.16 -4.69 -11.18
C GLY A 49 9.17 -4.89 -10.04
N LEU A 50 8.34 -5.94 -10.19
CA LEU A 50 7.20 -6.18 -9.30
C LEU A 50 7.59 -6.31 -7.83
N ARG A 51 8.60 -7.13 -7.53
CA ARG A 51 9.00 -7.35 -6.14
C ARG A 51 9.47 -6.05 -5.47
N ALA A 52 10.26 -5.25 -6.17
CA ALA A 52 10.74 -3.97 -5.66
C ALA A 52 9.58 -2.99 -5.45
N GLN A 53 8.63 -2.94 -6.38
CA GLN A 53 7.45 -2.09 -6.26
C GLN A 53 6.57 -2.53 -5.10
N ALA A 54 6.34 -3.83 -4.95
CA ALA A 54 5.57 -4.37 -3.82
C ALA A 54 6.26 -4.05 -2.49
N LEU A 55 7.57 -4.22 -2.41
CA LEU A 55 8.35 -3.91 -1.21
C LEU A 55 8.18 -2.44 -0.81
N GLN A 56 8.31 -1.52 -1.77
CA GLN A 56 8.11 -0.09 -1.49
C GLN A 56 6.68 0.22 -1.08
N ALA A 57 5.68 -0.39 -1.74
CA ALA A 57 4.28 -0.20 -1.39
C ALA A 57 4.01 -0.66 0.06
N PHE A 58 4.52 -1.83 0.46
CA PHE A 58 4.37 -2.30 1.84
C PHE A 58 5.10 -1.40 2.84
N ARG A 59 6.27 -0.90 2.52
CA ARG A 59 6.99 0.08 3.36
C ARG A 59 6.19 1.36 3.54
N ASN A 60 5.56 1.83 2.48
CA ASN A 60 4.67 3.00 2.53
C ASN A 60 3.50 2.73 3.49
N ILE A 61 2.84 1.58 3.36
CA ILE A 61 1.71 1.19 4.22
C ILE A 61 2.15 1.15 5.68
N ARG A 62 3.28 0.52 5.97
CA ARG A 62 3.81 0.45 7.33
C ARG A 62 4.09 1.84 7.90
N ALA A 63 4.73 2.71 7.13
CA ALA A 63 5.01 4.08 7.56
C ALA A 63 3.73 4.88 7.86
N ILE A 64 2.69 4.68 7.05
CA ILE A 64 1.39 5.34 7.25
C ILE A 64 0.72 4.82 8.52
N ILE A 65 0.73 3.50 8.77
CA ILE A 65 0.20 2.90 10.00
C ILE A 65 0.93 3.49 11.22
N GLU A 66 2.25 3.54 11.18
CA GLU A 66 3.06 4.07 12.28
C GLU A 66 2.79 5.57 12.51
N LEU A 67 2.65 6.35 11.44
CA LEU A 67 2.29 7.76 11.53
C LEU A 67 0.93 7.97 12.19
N ALA A 68 0.00 7.04 11.97
CA ALA A 68 -1.33 7.06 12.56
C ALA A 68 -1.35 6.60 14.04
N GLY A 69 -0.21 6.14 14.56
CA GLY A 69 -0.08 5.66 15.94
C GLY A 69 -0.25 4.16 16.11
N GLY A 70 -0.30 3.40 15.02
CA GLY A 70 -0.41 1.95 15.05
C GLY A 70 0.94 1.25 14.89
N ASP A 71 0.90 -0.08 14.96
CA ASP A 71 2.02 -0.98 14.80
C ASP A 71 1.78 -1.92 13.61
N PRO A 72 2.82 -2.59 13.08
CA PRO A 72 2.64 -3.54 11.98
C PRO A 72 1.62 -4.65 12.27
N GLU A 73 1.53 -5.10 13.52
CA GLU A 73 0.59 -6.13 13.95
C GLU A 73 -0.87 -5.69 13.91
N ASP A 74 -1.12 -4.40 13.78
CA ASP A 74 -2.48 -3.86 13.68
C ASP A 74 -3.09 -4.02 12.28
N LEU A 75 -2.34 -4.54 11.32
CA LEU A 75 -2.81 -4.78 9.97
C LEU A 75 -3.96 -5.80 9.97
N VAL A 76 -5.10 -5.41 9.39
CA VAL A 76 -6.31 -6.21 9.35
C VAL A 76 -6.53 -6.86 8.00
N HIS A 77 -6.37 -6.10 6.93
CA HIS A 77 -6.68 -6.57 5.57
C HIS A 77 -5.80 -5.87 4.53
N LEU A 78 -5.45 -6.64 3.51
CA LEU A 78 -4.74 -6.15 2.33
C LEU A 78 -5.56 -6.48 1.08
N THR A 79 -5.57 -5.56 0.12
CA THR A 79 -6.07 -5.82 -1.23
C THR A 79 -4.97 -5.50 -2.23
N TRP A 80 -4.59 -6.48 -3.04
CA TRP A 80 -3.58 -6.32 -4.07
C TRP A 80 -4.26 -6.18 -5.43
N HIS A 81 -3.85 -5.16 -6.18
CA HIS A 81 -4.25 -4.96 -7.56
C HIS A 81 -2.99 -5.16 -8.41
N LEU A 82 -2.90 -6.32 -9.06
CA LEU A 82 -1.76 -6.66 -9.93
C LEU A 82 -2.09 -6.26 -11.35
N ALA A 83 -1.29 -5.40 -11.96
CA ALA A 83 -1.44 -5.07 -13.36
C ALA A 83 -1.22 -6.31 -14.23
N ASP A 84 -1.90 -6.37 -15.37
CA ASP A 84 -1.73 -7.45 -16.31
C ASP A 84 -0.27 -7.55 -16.79
N GLY A 85 0.20 -8.77 -17.04
CA GLY A 85 1.58 -9.01 -17.40
C GLY A 85 1.82 -10.45 -17.89
N PRO A 86 3.06 -10.77 -18.33
CA PRO A 86 3.36 -12.04 -18.98
C PRO A 86 3.51 -13.23 -18.04
N ARG A 87 3.75 -12.99 -16.75
CA ARG A 87 3.95 -14.06 -15.77
C ARG A 87 2.61 -14.59 -15.27
N SER A 88 2.60 -15.81 -14.74
CA SER A 88 1.41 -16.36 -14.09
C SER A 88 1.06 -15.55 -12.84
N PHE A 89 -0.22 -15.61 -12.47
CA PHE A 89 -0.68 -14.97 -11.23
C PHE A 89 0.08 -15.52 -10.02
N MET A 90 0.31 -16.83 -9.97
CA MET A 90 1.00 -17.47 -8.84
C MET A 90 2.46 -17.01 -8.72
N GLU A 91 3.18 -16.87 -9.83
CA GLU A 91 4.54 -16.35 -9.81
C GLU A 91 4.59 -14.93 -9.25
N ASP A 92 3.68 -14.06 -9.71
CA ASP A 92 3.59 -12.70 -9.21
C ASP A 92 3.17 -12.68 -7.74
N ALA A 93 2.21 -13.50 -7.34
CA ALA A 93 1.75 -13.58 -5.97
C ALA A 93 2.87 -14.02 -5.01
N LEU A 94 3.76 -14.92 -5.44
CA LEU A 94 4.90 -15.35 -4.62
C LEU A 94 5.89 -14.20 -4.40
N ASP A 95 6.15 -13.39 -5.41
CA ASP A 95 7.01 -12.19 -5.28
C ASP A 95 6.41 -11.18 -4.31
N VAL A 96 5.11 -10.93 -4.42
CA VAL A 96 4.41 -10.00 -3.53
C VAL A 96 4.40 -10.51 -2.08
N THR A 97 4.17 -11.81 -1.90
CA THR A 97 4.20 -12.45 -0.57
C THR A 97 5.59 -12.33 0.07
N ALA A 98 6.66 -12.52 -0.71
CA ALA A 98 8.02 -12.36 -0.21
C ALA A 98 8.29 -10.92 0.25
N ALA A 99 7.83 -9.93 -0.51
CA ALA A 99 7.95 -8.52 -0.14
C ALA A 99 7.14 -8.21 1.12
N ARG A 100 5.92 -8.74 1.24
CA ARG A 100 5.09 -8.57 2.44
C ARG A 100 5.78 -9.14 3.68
N GLU A 101 6.33 -10.33 3.59
CA GLU A 101 7.00 -10.98 4.72
C GLU A 101 8.22 -10.19 5.19
N GLU A 102 8.91 -9.52 4.28
CA GLU A 102 10.06 -8.68 4.63
C GLU A 102 9.64 -7.45 5.45
N VAL A 103 8.49 -6.85 5.15
CA VAL A 103 8.02 -5.61 5.80
C VAL A 103 7.15 -5.91 7.02
N PHE A 104 6.33 -6.95 6.96
CA PHE A 104 5.40 -7.38 8.01
C PHE A 104 5.68 -8.82 8.42
N PRO A 105 6.87 -9.11 8.98
CA PRO A 105 7.26 -10.48 9.29
C PRO A 105 6.31 -11.12 10.31
N GLY A 106 5.79 -12.29 9.95
CA GLY A 106 4.92 -13.07 10.83
C GLY A 106 3.51 -12.52 11.03
N VAL A 107 3.15 -11.42 10.38
CA VAL A 107 1.80 -10.85 10.50
C VAL A 107 0.84 -11.66 9.62
N VAL A 108 -0.22 -12.19 10.24
CA VAL A 108 -1.28 -12.92 9.54
C VAL A 108 -2.48 -12.01 9.41
N THR A 109 -2.97 -11.84 8.18
CA THR A 109 -4.05 -10.90 7.90
C THR A 109 -4.95 -11.45 6.78
N GLY A 110 -6.19 -10.92 6.71
CA GLY A 110 -7.04 -11.17 5.55
C GLY A 110 -6.42 -10.54 4.29
N SER A 111 -6.61 -11.17 3.15
CA SER A 111 -6.02 -10.67 1.91
C SER A 111 -6.88 -11.06 0.71
N THR A 112 -7.00 -10.13 -0.23
CA THR A 112 -7.64 -10.35 -1.53
C THR A 112 -6.68 -9.89 -2.62
N ALA A 113 -6.51 -10.67 -3.66
CA ALA A 113 -5.64 -10.34 -4.77
C ALA A 113 -6.37 -10.52 -6.09
N VAL A 114 -6.29 -9.52 -6.96
CA VAL A 114 -6.93 -9.54 -8.27
C VAL A 114 -5.98 -9.00 -9.34
N ARG A 115 -6.16 -9.49 -10.58
CA ARG A 115 -5.58 -8.86 -11.76
C ARG A 115 -6.46 -7.70 -12.19
N VAL A 116 -5.83 -6.60 -12.56
CA VAL A 116 -6.47 -5.47 -13.22
C VAL A 116 -5.80 -5.24 -14.57
N LYS A 117 -6.53 -4.68 -15.52
CA LYS A 117 -5.99 -4.44 -16.85
C LYS A 117 -4.80 -3.48 -16.81
N ALA A 118 -4.92 -2.42 -16.02
CA ALA A 118 -3.89 -1.39 -15.89
C ALA A 118 -4.09 -0.60 -14.61
N LEU A 119 -3.05 0.05 -14.15
CA LEU A 119 -3.08 1.04 -13.08
C LEU A 119 -2.93 2.44 -13.68
N LEU A 120 -2.65 3.44 -12.85
CA LEU A 120 -2.64 4.84 -13.28
C LEU A 120 -1.66 5.10 -14.43
N THR A 121 -0.47 4.47 -14.39
CA THR A 121 0.52 4.54 -15.46
C THR A 121 0.99 3.14 -15.85
N PRO A 122 1.52 2.96 -17.08
CA PRO A 122 1.94 1.63 -17.54
C PRO A 122 3.09 1.02 -16.75
N GLU A 123 3.90 1.84 -16.09
CA GLU A 123 5.04 1.37 -15.31
C GLU A 123 4.65 0.79 -13.96
N LEU A 124 3.45 1.11 -13.46
CA LEU A 124 2.96 0.58 -12.19
C LEU A 124 2.50 -0.87 -12.37
N LEU A 125 3.11 -1.77 -11.62
CA LEU A 125 2.82 -3.21 -11.69
C LEU A 125 1.92 -3.69 -10.56
N ILE A 126 1.82 -2.92 -9.48
CA ILE A 126 1.00 -3.27 -8.33
C ILE A 126 0.53 -2.01 -7.60
N GLU A 127 -0.68 -2.09 -7.05
CA GLU A 127 -1.21 -1.13 -6.09
C GLU A 127 -1.85 -1.89 -4.94
N ILE A 128 -1.52 -1.52 -3.72
CA ILE A 128 -1.95 -2.23 -2.51
C ILE A 128 -2.66 -1.26 -1.59
N GLN A 129 -3.87 -1.62 -1.16
CA GLN A 129 -4.58 -0.91 -0.11
C GLN A 129 -4.66 -1.76 1.15
N ALA A 130 -4.85 -1.11 2.27
CA ALA A 130 -4.84 -1.79 3.56
C ALA A 130 -5.91 -1.23 4.51
N VAL A 131 -6.28 -2.06 5.47
CA VAL A 131 -7.06 -1.64 6.64
C VAL A 131 -6.27 -2.06 7.87
N ALA A 132 -6.14 -1.17 8.84
CA ALA A 132 -5.48 -1.45 10.12
C ALA A 132 -6.42 -1.08 11.27
N ALA A 133 -6.26 -1.75 12.40
CA ALA A 133 -6.96 -1.41 13.64
C ALA A 133 -6.14 -0.40 14.45
N LEU A 134 -6.80 0.55 15.10
CA LEU A 134 -6.13 1.54 15.94
C LEU A 134 -6.75 1.64 17.33
#